data_7ebd3e19b3e532428e794784ed8b10fa
#
_entry.id   7ebd3e19b3e532428e794784ed8b10fa
#
_cell.length_a   1.000
_cell.length_b   1.000
_cell.length_c   1.000
_cell.angle_alpha   90.00
_cell.angle_beta   90.00
_cell.angle_gamma   90.00
#
_symmetry.space_group_name_H-M   'P 1'
#
loop_
_entity.id
_entity.type
_entity.pdbx_description
1 polymer ?
#
loop_
_entity_poly.entity_id
_entity_poly.type
_entity_poly.pdbx_seq_one_letter_code
_entity_poly.pdbx_strand_id
1 'polypeptide(L)'
;MKKLIVLATVAYAAIATSALAAEVSYRNDIRALIKSQCLECHGDESPPLAEFLQNQAKFKKEKMGPRLGSYAELIQVIGWPETGALMRRLDDGSNSPNKKPGSMYKQLGETDALRAANLNLIKAWIGEAAWNLNGWEKTDDVPAIAKEQMDKLKLSY
;
A
#
# COMPACT_ATOMS: atom_id res chain seq x y z
N MET A 1 -38.37 53.61 -37.90
CA MET A 1 -38.11 52.18 -38.13
C MET A 1 -37.03 51.77 -37.19
N LYS A 2 -37.36 51.12 -36.04
CA LYS A 2 -36.42 50.65 -35.03
C LYS A 2 -36.12 49.18 -35.32
N LYS A 3 -34.84 48.83 -35.61
CA LYS A 3 -34.40 47.47 -35.83
C LYS A 3 -34.07 46.85 -34.43
N LEU A 4 -34.83 45.83 -34.05
CA LEU A 4 -34.53 44.99 -32.90
C LEU A 4 -33.44 43.97 -33.30
N ILE A 5 -32.30 44.02 -32.63
CA ILE A 5 -31.23 43.01 -32.71
C ILE A 5 -31.48 42.04 -31.58
N VAL A 6 -31.86 40.80 -31.90
CA VAL A 6 -31.98 39.69 -30.94
C VAL A 6 -30.61 39.02 -30.84
N LEU A 7 -29.94 39.17 -29.71
CA LEU A 7 -28.71 38.45 -29.37
C LEU A 7 -29.10 37.06 -28.79
N ALA A 8 -28.86 36.01 -29.56
CA ALA A 8 -28.99 34.62 -29.09
C ALA A 8 -27.72 34.24 -28.32
N THR A 9 -27.82 34.13 -27.03
CA THR A 9 -26.75 33.58 -26.17
C THR A 9 -26.81 32.04 -26.21
N VAL A 10 -25.83 31.42 -26.87
CA VAL A 10 -25.64 29.96 -26.84
C VAL A 10 -24.91 29.61 -25.54
N ALA A 11 -25.64 29.01 -24.60
CA ALA A 11 -25.05 28.46 -23.38
C ALA A 11 -24.36 27.12 -23.71
N TYR A 12 -23.03 27.10 -23.69
CA TYR A 12 -22.23 25.88 -23.78
C TYR A 12 -22.26 25.18 -22.43
N ALA A 13 -23.02 24.13 -22.28
CA ALA A 13 -22.97 23.24 -21.11
C ALA A 13 -21.72 22.35 -21.26
N ALA A 14 -20.67 22.67 -20.54
CA ALA A 14 -19.50 21.81 -20.40
C ALA A 14 -19.88 20.57 -19.57
N ILE A 15 -20.09 19.44 -20.23
CA ILE A 15 -20.24 18.14 -19.56
C ILE A 15 -18.86 17.74 -19.03
N ALA A 16 -18.61 17.99 -17.75
CA ALA A 16 -17.44 17.46 -17.06
C ALA A 16 -17.63 15.93 -16.90
N THR A 17 -17.07 15.16 -17.82
CA THR A 17 -16.91 13.72 -17.64
C THR A 17 -15.87 13.50 -16.57
N SER A 18 -16.31 13.23 -15.34
CA SER A 18 -15.45 12.71 -14.29
C SER A 18 -14.95 11.34 -14.74
N ALA A 19 -13.71 11.28 -15.24
CA ALA A 19 -13.03 10.02 -15.43
C ALA A 19 -12.90 9.38 -14.04
N LEU A 20 -13.71 8.37 -13.77
CA LEU A 20 -13.52 7.52 -12.60
C LEU A 20 -12.13 6.89 -12.77
N ALA A 21 -11.17 7.33 -11.94
CA ALA A 21 -9.86 6.67 -11.89
C ALA A 21 -10.10 5.18 -11.59
N ALA A 22 -9.54 4.32 -12.43
CA ALA A 22 -9.66 2.88 -12.21
C ALA A 22 -9.15 2.52 -10.80
N GLU A 23 -9.93 1.72 -10.10
CA GLU A 23 -9.54 1.27 -8.75
C GLU A 23 -8.27 0.42 -8.84
N VAL A 24 -7.28 0.73 -7.98
CA VAL A 24 -6.03 -0.03 -7.92
C VAL A 24 -6.34 -1.43 -7.39
N SER A 25 -5.87 -2.45 -8.11
CA SER A 25 -6.11 -3.84 -7.75
C SER A 25 -4.81 -4.64 -7.61
N TYR A 26 -4.88 -5.74 -6.86
CA TYR A 26 -3.74 -6.65 -6.75
C TYR A 26 -3.30 -7.20 -8.11
N ARG A 27 -4.26 -7.69 -8.92
CA ARG A 27 -3.94 -8.35 -10.19
C ARG A 27 -3.28 -7.43 -11.21
N ASN A 28 -3.79 -6.23 -11.33
CA ASN A 28 -3.37 -5.33 -12.41
C ASN A 28 -2.16 -4.50 -12.01
N ASP A 29 -2.03 -4.15 -10.72
CA ASP A 29 -1.08 -3.14 -10.27
C ASP A 29 -0.07 -3.68 -9.27
N ILE A 30 -0.55 -4.26 -8.17
CA ILE A 30 0.30 -4.60 -7.02
C ILE A 30 1.16 -5.83 -7.27
N ARG A 31 0.62 -6.85 -7.95
CA ARG A 31 1.34 -8.09 -8.22
C ARG A 31 2.65 -7.86 -8.99
N ALA A 32 2.62 -6.99 -10.00
CA ALA A 32 3.82 -6.67 -10.78
C ALA A 32 4.87 -5.95 -9.94
N LEU A 33 4.43 -5.01 -9.10
CA LEU A 33 5.31 -4.29 -8.17
C LEU A 33 5.94 -5.24 -7.15
N ILE A 34 5.16 -6.09 -6.49
CA ILE A 34 5.68 -7.08 -5.53
C ILE A 34 6.69 -8.01 -6.21
N LYS A 35 6.37 -8.49 -7.42
CA LYS A 35 7.27 -9.37 -8.17
C LYS A 35 8.61 -8.71 -8.45
N SER A 36 8.64 -7.44 -8.84
CA SER A 36 9.87 -6.75 -9.22
C SER A 36 10.68 -6.22 -8.04
N GLN A 37 10.05 -5.85 -6.93
CA GLN A 37 10.72 -5.15 -5.84
C GLN A 37 10.90 -5.99 -4.57
N CYS A 38 10.15 -7.10 -4.42
CA CYS A 38 10.08 -7.79 -3.14
C CYS A 38 10.51 -9.26 -3.21
N LEU A 39 10.26 -9.96 -4.34
CA LEU A 39 10.40 -11.42 -4.37
C LEU A 39 11.85 -11.92 -4.36
N GLU A 40 12.86 -11.07 -4.50
CA GLU A 40 14.26 -11.46 -4.28
C GLU A 40 14.47 -11.99 -2.85
N CYS A 41 13.87 -11.34 -1.84
CA CYS A 41 13.97 -11.71 -0.43
C CYS A 41 12.68 -12.28 0.18
N HIS A 42 11.57 -12.25 -0.58
CA HIS A 42 10.24 -12.67 -0.13
C HIS A 42 9.56 -13.63 -1.12
N GLY A 43 10.36 -14.32 -1.96
CA GLY A 43 9.89 -15.22 -3.01
C GLY A 43 9.57 -16.64 -2.52
N ASP A 44 9.55 -17.59 -3.46
CA ASP A 44 9.10 -18.97 -3.20
C ASP A 44 10.01 -19.73 -2.22
N GLU A 45 11.30 -19.41 -2.18
CA GLU A 45 12.26 -20.01 -1.25
C GLU A 45 12.14 -19.45 0.19
N SER A 46 11.39 -18.36 0.36
CA SER A 46 11.16 -17.76 1.67
C SER A 46 10.14 -18.56 2.48
N PRO A 47 10.30 -18.59 3.82
CA PRO A 47 9.40 -19.33 4.70
C PRO A 47 8.00 -18.71 4.70
N PRO A 48 6.93 -19.51 4.87
CA PRO A 48 5.63 -18.99 5.22
C PRO A 48 5.69 -18.13 6.50
N LEU A 49 4.75 -17.18 6.65
CA LEU A 49 4.76 -16.24 7.77
C LEU A 49 4.86 -16.93 9.14
N ALA A 50 4.12 -18.00 9.36
CA ALA A 50 4.12 -18.73 10.63
C ALA A 50 5.50 -19.30 10.99
N GLU A 51 6.19 -19.89 10.02
CA GLU A 51 7.56 -20.40 10.20
C GLU A 51 8.57 -19.26 10.40
N PHE A 52 8.43 -18.18 9.64
CA PHE A 52 9.26 -16.99 9.79
C PHE A 52 9.18 -16.43 11.22
N LEU A 53 7.97 -16.31 11.78
CA LEU A 53 7.77 -15.78 13.13
C LEU A 53 8.40 -16.64 14.20
N GLN A 54 8.42 -17.97 14.04
CA GLN A 54 9.06 -18.89 14.98
C GLN A 54 10.59 -18.79 14.96
N ASN A 55 11.20 -18.42 13.83
CA ASN A 55 12.64 -18.47 13.61
C ASN A 55 13.21 -17.17 13.00
N GLN A 56 12.66 -16.02 13.37
CA GLN A 56 13.02 -14.72 12.77
C GLN A 56 14.52 -14.43 12.72
N ALA A 57 15.25 -14.76 13.80
CA ALA A 57 16.68 -14.50 13.90
C ALA A 57 17.47 -15.27 12.83
N LYS A 58 17.11 -16.54 12.60
CA LYS A 58 17.70 -17.38 11.54
C LYS A 58 17.47 -16.76 10.18
N PHE A 59 16.22 -16.54 9.80
CA PHE A 59 15.85 -16.06 8.46
C PHE A 59 16.39 -14.65 8.16
N LYS A 60 16.42 -13.75 9.17
CA LYS A 60 17.02 -12.42 9.01
C LYS A 60 18.54 -12.50 8.77
N LYS A 61 19.25 -13.45 9.38
CA LYS A 61 20.68 -13.71 9.11
C LYS A 61 20.90 -14.19 7.69
N GLU A 62 19.97 -14.97 7.15
CA GLU A 62 19.96 -15.48 5.78
C GLU A 62 19.42 -14.46 4.77
N LYS A 63 19.11 -13.23 5.22
CA LYS A 63 18.49 -12.14 4.43
C LYS A 63 17.13 -12.50 3.83
N MET A 64 16.42 -13.43 4.44
CA MET A 64 15.07 -13.85 4.07
C MET A 64 14.02 -13.15 4.92
N GLY A 65 12.95 -12.69 4.29
CA GLY A 65 11.70 -12.28 4.93
C GLY A 65 10.64 -13.38 4.85
N PRO A 66 9.43 -13.16 5.35
CA PRO A 66 8.31 -14.05 5.08
C PRO A 66 7.94 -14.01 3.60
N ARG A 67 7.41 -15.11 3.08
CA ARG A 67 6.96 -15.19 1.69
C ARG A 67 5.79 -14.24 1.44
N LEU A 68 5.83 -13.51 0.32
CA LEU A 68 4.84 -12.49 -0.08
C LEU A 68 4.42 -12.61 -1.56
N GLY A 69 4.60 -13.77 -2.19
CA GLY A 69 4.36 -13.97 -3.61
C GLY A 69 2.88 -14.00 -4.02
N SER A 70 1.96 -14.12 -3.07
CA SER A 70 0.52 -14.19 -3.33
C SER A 70 -0.27 -13.09 -2.61
N TYR A 71 -1.50 -12.86 -3.09
CA TYR A 71 -2.45 -11.97 -2.43
C TYR A 71 -2.71 -12.37 -0.97
N ALA A 72 -2.92 -13.67 -0.73
CA ALA A 72 -3.20 -14.17 0.62
C ALA A 72 -2.04 -13.95 1.59
N GLU A 73 -0.80 -14.10 1.12
CA GLU A 73 0.40 -13.83 1.94
C GLU A 73 0.55 -12.33 2.27
N LEU A 74 0.25 -11.45 1.32
CA LEU A 74 0.24 -10.00 1.59
C LEU A 74 -0.81 -9.60 2.63
N ILE A 75 -2.01 -10.18 2.57
CA ILE A 75 -3.07 -9.90 3.55
C ILE A 75 -2.63 -10.24 4.97
N GLN A 76 -1.82 -11.28 5.17
CA GLN A 76 -1.31 -11.66 6.49
C GLN A 76 -0.43 -10.59 7.14
N VAL A 77 0.24 -9.77 6.35
CA VAL A 77 1.11 -8.69 6.84
C VAL A 77 0.47 -7.29 6.74
N ILE A 78 -0.77 -7.22 6.30
CA ILE A 78 -1.58 -6.00 6.25
C ILE A 78 -2.67 -6.04 7.33
N GLY A 79 -3.51 -7.07 7.30
CA GLY A 79 -4.69 -7.21 8.14
C GLY A 79 -4.50 -8.11 9.34
N TRP A 80 -4.13 -9.37 9.12
CA TRP A 80 -4.00 -10.37 10.17
C TRP A 80 -3.11 -11.54 9.68
N PRO A 81 -2.22 -12.14 10.50
CA PRO A 81 -1.98 -11.88 11.93
C PRO A 81 -1.00 -10.75 12.23
N GLU A 82 -0.19 -10.31 11.24
CA GLU A 82 0.82 -9.26 11.40
C GLU A 82 0.26 -7.90 10.96
N THR A 83 -0.78 -7.43 11.63
CA THR A 83 -1.52 -6.20 11.30
C THR A 83 -0.60 -5.01 11.09
N GLY A 84 -0.65 -4.43 9.88
CA GLY A 84 0.11 -3.24 9.51
C GLY A 84 1.63 -3.44 9.36
N ALA A 85 2.13 -4.68 9.39
CA ALA A 85 3.56 -4.93 9.24
C ALA A 85 4.10 -4.41 7.90
N LEU A 86 3.38 -4.63 6.80
CA LEU A 86 3.75 -4.09 5.49
C LEU A 86 3.83 -2.57 5.52
N MET A 87 2.82 -1.92 6.08
CA MET A 87 2.74 -0.46 6.16
C MET A 87 3.93 0.11 6.94
N ARG A 88 4.24 -0.43 8.12
CA ARG A 88 5.38 0.00 8.93
C ARG A 88 6.72 -0.18 8.24
N ARG A 89 6.87 -1.25 7.45
CA ARG A 89 8.12 -1.54 6.74
C ARG A 89 8.32 -0.65 5.53
N LEU A 90 7.24 -0.21 4.89
CA LEU A 90 7.29 0.58 3.67
C LEU A 90 7.08 2.09 3.89
N ASP A 91 6.70 2.53 5.09
CA ASP A 91 6.49 3.95 5.36
C ASP A 91 7.73 4.80 5.04
N ASP A 92 7.53 5.97 4.46
CA ASP A 92 8.58 6.94 4.13
C ASP A 92 9.07 7.77 5.33
N GLY A 93 8.48 7.52 6.50
CA GLY A 93 8.71 8.28 7.73
C GLY A 93 7.66 9.34 8.01
N SER A 94 6.78 9.65 7.06
CA SER A 94 5.75 10.68 7.23
C SER A 94 4.73 10.31 8.31
N ASN A 95 4.41 9.02 8.45
CA ASN A 95 3.45 8.51 9.41
C ASN A 95 4.10 7.90 10.67
N SER A 96 5.42 7.68 10.65
CA SER A 96 6.10 7.08 11.79
C SER A 96 6.33 8.12 12.92
N PRO A 97 6.21 7.74 14.21
CA PRO A 97 6.41 8.67 15.34
C PRO A 97 7.81 9.29 15.36
N ASN A 98 8.83 8.53 14.95
CA ASN A 98 10.23 8.97 14.95
C ASN A 98 10.67 9.63 13.64
N LYS A 99 9.75 9.83 12.68
CA LYS A 99 10.00 10.42 11.35
C LYS A 99 11.09 9.71 10.54
N LYS A 100 11.31 8.43 10.80
CA LYS A 100 12.28 7.62 10.05
C LYS A 100 11.55 6.66 9.12
N PRO A 101 12.06 6.46 7.90
CA PRO A 101 11.51 5.47 6.99
C PRO A 101 11.57 4.07 7.55
N GLY A 102 10.61 3.25 7.15
CA GLY A 102 10.59 1.83 7.43
C GLY A 102 11.76 1.10 6.77
N SER A 103 12.13 -0.04 7.34
CA SER A 103 13.34 -0.78 6.94
C SER A 103 13.33 -1.28 5.48
N MET A 104 12.16 -1.38 4.85
CA MET A 104 11.98 -1.82 3.46
C MET A 104 11.65 -0.68 2.50
N TYR A 105 11.55 0.57 2.97
CA TYR A 105 11.22 1.71 2.11
C TYR A 105 12.16 1.84 0.90
N LYS A 106 13.47 1.64 1.14
CA LYS A 106 14.49 1.74 0.08
C LYS A 106 14.31 0.70 -1.03
N GLN A 107 13.67 -0.42 -0.74
CA GLN A 107 13.42 -1.50 -1.69
C GLN A 107 12.27 -1.17 -2.66
N LEU A 108 11.53 -0.09 -2.44
CA LEU A 108 10.47 0.34 -3.35
C LEU A 108 10.98 0.93 -4.68
N GLY A 109 12.29 1.11 -4.83
CA GLY A 109 12.88 1.55 -6.09
C GLY A 109 14.25 2.22 -5.91
N GLU A 110 14.96 2.38 -7.01
CA GLU A 110 16.32 2.91 -7.01
C GLU A 110 16.37 4.43 -6.78
N THR A 111 15.33 5.16 -7.21
CA THR A 111 15.24 6.61 -7.06
C THR A 111 14.15 7.02 -6.07
N ASP A 112 14.27 8.22 -5.48
CA ASP A 112 13.24 8.77 -4.59
C ASP A 112 11.89 8.91 -5.29
N ALA A 113 11.89 9.32 -6.55
CA ALA A 113 10.67 9.44 -7.35
C ALA A 113 9.97 8.09 -7.54
N LEU A 114 10.73 7.03 -7.84
CA LEU A 114 10.17 5.69 -8.02
C LEU A 114 9.66 5.13 -6.68
N ARG A 115 10.41 5.33 -5.58
CA ARG A 115 9.97 4.93 -4.25
C ARG A 115 8.64 5.60 -3.86
N ALA A 116 8.54 6.90 -4.07
CA ALA A 116 7.32 7.65 -3.80
C ALA A 116 6.13 7.17 -4.66
N ALA A 117 6.34 6.93 -5.95
CA ALA A 117 5.31 6.42 -6.85
C ALA A 117 4.82 5.04 -6.41
N ASN A 118 5.72 4.11 -6.12
CA ASN A 118 5.39 2.76 -5.70
C ASN A 118 4.73 2.74 -4.31
N LEU A 119 5.17 3.59 -3.37
CA LEU A 119 4.51 3.75 -2.09
C LEU A 119 3.08 4.26 -2.23
N ASN A 120 2.87 5.28 -3.08
CA ASN A 120 1.54 5.82 -3.34
C ASN A 120 0.60 4.78 -3.98
N LEU A 121 1.12 3.94 -4.88
CA LEU A 121 0.35 2.85 -5.46
C LEU A 121 -0.10 1.84 -4.40
N ILE A 122 0.80 1.45 -3.49
CA ILE A 122 0.48 0.55 -2.38
C ILE A 122 -0.53 1.20 -1.42
N LYS A 123 -0.36 2.48 -1.08
CA LYS A 123 -1.31 3.24 -0.24
C LYS A 123 -2.70 3.30 -0.86
N ALA A 124 -2.79 3.55 -2.16
CA ALA A 124 -4.06 3.57 -2.89
C ALA A 124 -4.77 2.21 -2.85
N TRP A 125 -4.00 1.11 -2.98
CA TRP A 125 -4.52 -0.25 -2.90
C TRP A 125 -4.97 -0.65 -1.49
N ILE A 126 -4.18 -0.35 -0.46
CA ILE A 126 -4.53 -0.66 0.94
C ILE A 126 -5.67 0.24 1.41
N GLY A 127 -5.72 1.48 0.95
CA GLY A 127 -6.57 2.56 1.43
C GLY A 127 -5.78 3.52 2.31
N GLU A 128 -5.72 4.78 1.93
CA GLU A 128 -4.95 5.79 2.69
C GLU A 128 -5.44 5.94 4.13
N ALA A 129 -6.75 5.84 4.37
CA ALA A 129 -7.33 5.91 5.70
C ALA A 129 -6.97 4.72 6.59
N ALA A 130 -6.51 3.61 6.00
CA ALA A 130 -6.02 2.43 6.70
C ALA A 130 -4.50 2.47 6.96
N TRP A 131 -3.79 3.44 6.38
CA TRP A 131 -2.34 3.60 6.57
C TRP A 131 -2.04 4.21 7.93
N ASN A 132 -2.33 3.46 8.98
CA ASN A 132 -2.17 3.88 10.35
C ASN A 132 -1.09 3.05 11.04
N LEU A 133 -0.05 3.74 11.55
CA LEU A 133 1.06 3.13 12.27
C LEU A 133 0.97 3.36 13.79
N ASN A 134 -0.14 3.90 14.28
CA ASN A 134 -0.33 4.16 15.71
C ASN A 134 -0.33 2.84 16.51
N GLY A 135 0.27 2.86 17.69
CA GLY A 135 0.37 1.71 18.58
C GLY A 135 1.59 0.82 18.34
N TRP A 136 2.52 1.24 17.47
CA TRP A 136 3.71 0.46 17.17
C TRP A 136 4.97 1.00 17.88
N GLU A 137 5.01 0.91 19.16
CA GLU A 137 6.22 1.24 19.93
C GLU A 137 7.13 0.03 20.17
N LYS A 138 6.57 -1.19 20.14
CA LYS A 138 7.32 -2.44 20.35
C LYS A 138 6.93 -3.49 19.30
N THR A 139 7.90 -4.26 18.85
CA THR A 139 7.73 -5.28 17.80
C THR A 139 6.78 -6.41 18.23
N ASP A 140 6.65 -6.66 19.54
CA ASP A 140 5.88 -7.76 20.10
C ASP A 140 4.48 -7.33 20.57
N ASP A 141 4.14 -6.05 20.41
CA ASP A 141 2.86 -5.47 20.83
C ASP A 141 2.07 -4.98 19.61
N VAL A 142 1.78 -5.89 18.69
CA VAL A 142 0.93 -5.60 17.54
C VAL A 142 -0.52 -5.76 17.99
N PRO A 143 -1.29 -4.66 18.11
CA PRO A 143 -2.68 -4.77 18.54
C PRO A 143 -3.49 -5.56 17.52
N ALA A 144 -4.47 -6.29 17.98
CA ALA A 144 -5.48 -6.87 17.11
C ALA A 144 -6.13 -5.77 16.26
N ILE A 145 -6.40 -6.06 14.98
CA ILE A 145 -7.09 -5.10 14.12
C ILE A 145 -8.53 -4.94 14.59
N ALA A 146 -8.94 -3.72 14.91
CA ALA A 146 -10.32 -3.43 15.23
C ALA A 146 -11.19 -3.42 13.96
N LYS A 147 -12.50 -3.68 14.11
CA LYS A 147 -13.43 -3.67 12.97
C LYS A 147 -13.38 -2.36 12.20
N GLU A 148 -13.30 -1.23 12.88
CA GLU A 148 -13.23 0.10 12.29
C GLU A 148 -11.98 0.31 11.42
N GLN A 149 -10.90 -0.41 11.70
CA GLN A 149 -9.66 -0.41 10.90
C GLN A 149 -9.79 -1.35 9.71
N MET A 150 -10.40 -2.53 9.91
CA MET A 150 -10.69 -3.47 8.82
C MET A 150 -11.57 -2.82 7.75
N ASP A 151 -12.62 -2.09 8.18
CA ASP A 151 -13.57 -1.44 7.28
C ASP A 151 -12.94 -0.34 6.40
N LYS A 152 -11.73 0.13 6.73
CA LYS A 152 -10.97 1.10 5.93
C LYS A 152 -10.08 0.46 4.87
N LEU A 153 -9.82 -0.84 4.97
CA LEU A 153 -9.02 -1.57 4.01
C LEU A 153 -9.80 -1.75 2.70
N LYS A 154 -9.18 -1.42 1.57
CA LYS A 154 -9.76 -1.62 0.23
C LYS A 154 -9.38 -2.99 -0.31
N LEU A 155 -8.11 -3.24 -0.51
CA LEU A 155 -7.49 -4.51 -0.88
C LEU A 155 -8.16 -5.21 -2.08
N SER A 156 -8.56 -4.46 -3.09
CA SER A 156 -9.18 -5.02 -4.31
C SER A 156 -8.27 -6.06 -4.97
N TYR A 157 -8.84 -7.23 -5.33
CA TYR A 157 -8.13 -8.33 -6.01
C TYR A 157 -8.17 -8.12 -7.52
#